data_86f95c6bb54be6479ef8fefa8e62d04a
#
_entry.id   86f95c6bb54be6479ef8fefa8e62d04a
#
_cell.length_a   1.000
_cell.length_b   1.000
_cell.length_c   1.000
_cell.angle_alpha   90.00
_cell.angle_beta   90.00
_cell.angle_gamma   90.00
#
_symmetry.space_group_name_H-M   'P 1'
#
loop_
_entity.id
_entity.type
_entity.pdbx_description
1 polymer ?
#
loop_
_entity_poly.entity_id
_entity_poly.type
_entity_poly.pdbx_seq_one_letter_code
_entity_poly.pdbx_strand_id
1 'polypeptide(L)'
;MYSISSSTGNTPLIKISDKLYGKLESVNPGGSIKDRPVKYILDDAIKNGLVHTNDTIIEATSGNTGVSLAMMCAERGFKCIIVMPSNMSDERKQLIKSFGAELIEVDAGDFDSAIEIKDTLVKEKGYFPLNQFTSELNIQCHFETTYEELLSHLTVSYTHLTLPTIYSV
;
A
#
# COMPACT_ATOMS: atom_id res chain seq x y z
N MET A 1 8.31 -10.32 -19.93
CA MET A 1 9.01 -10.00 -18.65
C MET A 1 7.93 -9.56 -17.66
N TYR A 2 7.88 -10.16 -16.49
CA TYR A 2 6.92 -9.77 -15.46
C TYR A 2 7.44 -8.53 -14.72
N SER A 3 6.57 -7.55 -14.48
CA SER A 3 6.88 -6.40 -13.64
C SER A 3 6.45 -6.67 -12.19
N ILE A 4 6.97 -5.91 -11.25
CA ILE A 4 6.59 -6.02 -9.83
C ILE A 4 5.07 -5.82 -9.68
N SER A 5 4.54 -4.78 -10.30
CA SER A 5 3.11 -4.45 -10.25
C SER A 5 2.24 -5.54 -10.90
N SER A 6 2.73 -6.24 -11.94
CA SER A 6 1.98 -7.34 -12.56
C SER A 6 1.94 -8.61 -11.71
N SER A 7 2.81 -8.71 -10.71
CA SER A 7 2.89 -9.84 -9.77
C SER A 7 2.09 -9.61 -8.47
N THR A 8 1.43 -8.45 -8.34
CA THR A 8 0.59 -8.14 -7.19
C THR A 8 -0.77 -8.81 -7.32
N GLY A 9 -1.25 -9.42 -6.24
CA GLY A 9 -2.52 -10.15 -6.22
C GLY A 9 -2.36 -11.62 -6.62
N ASN A 10 -3.49 -12.28 -6.90
CA ASN A 10 -3.58 -13.73 -7.15
C ASN A 10 -2.85 -14.57 -6.10
N THR A 11 -2.94 -14.14 -4.86
CA THR A 11 -2.28 -14.80 -3.73
C THR A 11 -2.97 -16.10 -3.35
N PRO A 12 -2.26 -17.11 -2.82
CA PRO A 12 -2.85 -18.38 -2.45
C PRO A 12 -3.92 -18.24 -1.36
N LEU A 13 -4.99 -19.03 -1.47
CA LEU A 13 -5.94 -19.25 -0.39
C LEU A 13 -5.58 -20.54 0.33
N ILE A 14 -5.17 -20.44 1.60
CA ILE A 14 -4.70 -21.56 2.42
C ILE A 14 -5.82 -22.06 3.32
N LYS A 15 -6.13 -23.35 3.28
CA LYS A 15 -7.03 -23.98 4.25
C LYS A 15 -6.28 -24.16 5.58
N ILE A 16 -6.76 -23.50 6.64
CA ILE A 16 -6.18 -23.59 7.99
C ILE A 16 -6.92 -24.66 8.81
N SER A 17 -8.26 -24.72 8.66
CA SER A 17 -9.11 -25.76 9.26
C SER A 17 -10.35 -25.97 8.39
N ASP A 18 -11.29 -26.83 8.83
CA ASP A 18 -12.49 -27.12 8.03
C ASP A 18 -13.39 -25.90 7.78
N LYS A 19 -13.28 -24.87 8.61
CA LYS A 19 -14.11 -23.66 8.53
C LYS A 19 -13.29 -22.37 8.43
N LEU A 20 -11.96 -22.47 8.33
CA LEU A 20 -11.07 -21.32 8.33
C LEU A 20 -10.09 -21.37 7.17
N TYR A 21 -10.06 -20.30 6.40
CA TYR A 21 -9.14 -20.09 5.30
C TYR A 21 -8.39 -18.77 5.51
N GLY A 22 -7.15 -18.72 5.07
CA GLY A 22 -6.32 -17.52 5.10
C GLY A 22 -5.80 -17.20 3.70
N LYS A 23 -5.98 -15.96 3.26
CA LYS A 23 -5.38 -15.49 2.01
C LYS A 23 -3.96 -15.00 2.29
N LEU A 24 -2.97 -15.63 1.64
CA LEU A 24 -1.55 -15.45 1.95
C LEU A 24 -1.00 -14.17 1.28
N GLU A 25 -1.37 -13.02 1.80
CA GLU A 25 -0.98 -11.72 1.24
C GLU A 25 0.52 -11.38 1.41
N SER A 26 1.23 -12.11 2.26
CA SER A 26 2.69 -11.96 2.43
C SER A 26 3.50 -12.38 1.20
N VAL A 27 2.91 -13.06 0.22
CA VAL A 27 3.58 -13.42 -1.04
C VAL A 27 3.49 -12.32 -2.11
N ASN A 28 2.76 -11.24 -1.86
CA ASN A 28 2.87 -10.07 -2.71
C ASN A 28 4.31 -9.54 -2.73
N PRO A 29 4.76 -8.89 -3.80
CA PRO A 29 6.16 -8.42 -3.96
C PRO A 29 6.68 -7.55 -2.81
N GLY A 30 5.86 -6.67 -2.25
CA GLY A 30 6.20 -5.85 -1.06
C GLY A 30 5.90 -6.55 0.27
N GLY A 31 5.48 -7.82 0.24
CA GLY A 31 5.28 -8.66 1.41
C GLY A 31 3.97 -8.43 2.15
N SER A 32 3.00 -7.75 1.58
CA SER A 32 1.75 -7.47 2.28
C SER A 32 0.55 -7.20 1.37
N ILE A 33 -0.65 -7.18 1.97
CA ILE A 33 -1.89 -6.79 1.29
C ILE A 33 -1.85 -5.35 0.75
N LYS A 34 -0.94 -4.50 1.27
CA LYS A 34 -0.86 -3.09 0.88
C LYS A 34 -0.37 -2.87 -0.54
N ASP A 35 0.26 -3.85 -1.14
CA ASP A 35 0.62 -3.79 -2.56
C ASP A 35 -0.61 -3.60 -3.44
N ARG A 36 -1.74 -4.21 -3.08
CA ARG A 36 -2.98 -4.10 -3.85
C ARG A 36 -3.52 -2.67 -3.93
N PRO A 37 -3.85 -1.99 -2.83
CA PRO A 37 -4.39 -0.63 -2.89
C PRO A 37 -3.37 0.38 -3.41
N VAL A 38 -2.08 0.24 -3.09
CA VAL A 38 -1.05 1.12 -3.63
C VAL A 38 -0.99 1.02 -5.15
N LYS A 39 -0.95 -0.21 -5.68
CA LYS A 39 -1.00 -0.43 -7.13
C LYS A 39 -2.25 0.19 -7.74
N TYR A 40 -3.42 -0.08 -7.17
CA TYR A 40 -4.71 0.34 -7.70
C TYR A 40 -4.84 1.86 -7.77
N ILE A 41 -4.44 2.56 -6.70
CA ILE A 41 -4.46 4.04 -6.65
C ILE A 41 -3.47 4.63 -7.65
N LEU A 42 -2.26 4.09 -7.75
CA LEU A 42 -1.27 4.58 -8.71
C LEU A 42 -1.69 4.32 -10.16
N ASP A 43 -2.28 3.15 -10.46
CA ASP A 43 -2.77 2.83 -11.80
C ASP A 43 -3.90 3.79 -12.23
N ASP A 44 -4.82 4.09 -11.31
CA ASP A 44 -5.89 5.06 -11.54
C ASP A 44 -5.33 6.47 -11.75
N ALA A 45 -4.39 6.90 -10.92
CA ALA A 45 -3.76 8.21 -11.04
C ALA A 45 -3.02 8.38 -12.39
N ILE A 46 -2.31 7.36 -12.84
CA ILE A 46 -1.63 7.36 -14.14
C ILE A 46 -2.66 7.39 -15.28
N LYS A 47 -3.68 6.53 -15.21
CA LYS A 47 -4.73 6.44 -16.25
C LYS A 47 -5.49 7.75 -16.43
N ASN A 48 -5.73 8.47 -15.33
CA ASN A 48 -6.44 9.74 -15.34
C ASN A 48 -5.51 10.96 -15.56
N GLY A 49 -4.21 10.75 -15.78
CA GLY A 49 -3.25 11.84 -16.02
C GLY A 49 -3.00 12.72 -14.78
N LEU A 50 -3.24 12.20 -13.59
CA LEU A 50 -3.01 12.92 -12.33
C LEU A 50 -1.54 12.91 -11.92
N VAL A 51 -0.78 11.93 -12.41
CA VAL A 51 0.66 11.80 -12.17
C VAL A 51 1.40 11.40 -13.45
N HIS A 52 2.62 11.90 -13.60
CA HIS A 52 3.51 11.65 -14.75
C HIS A 52 4.89 11.22 -14.26
N THR A 53 5.67 10.63 -15.15
CA THR A 53 7.05 10.21 -14.83
C THR A 53 7.85 11.36 -14.21
N ASN A 54 8.59 11.07 -13.15
CA ASN A 54 9.34 11.99 -12.30
C ASN A 54 8.51 12.85 -11.32
N ASP A 55 7.19 12.75 -11.32
CA ASP A 55 6.41 13.36 -10.26
C ASP A 55 6.77 12.75 -8.90
N THR A 56 6.51 13.51 -7.84
CA THR A 56 6.75 13.07 -6.48
C THR A 56 5.45 12.58 -5.84
N ILE A 57 5.46 11.34 -5.41
CA ILE A 57 4.36 10.72 -4.66
C ILE A 57 4.73 10.75 -3.18
N ILE A 58 3.79 11.15 -2.33
CA ILE A 58 4.02 11.26 -0.89
C ILE A 58 2.95 10.55 -0.08
N GLU A 59 3.34 9.92 1.03
CA GLU A 59 2.39 9.34 1.98
C GLU A 59 2.92 9.42 3.41
N ALA A 60 2.00 9.66 4.36
CA ALA A 60 2.26 9.49 5.79
C ALA A 60 1.86 8.09 6.21
N THR A 61 2.82 7.26 6.62
CA THR A 61 2.55 5.87 6.97
C THR A 61 3.63 5.29 7.87
N SER A 62 3.21 4.50 8.85
CA SER A 62 4.13 3.78 9.75
C SER A 62 4.46 2.36 9.27
N GLY A 63 3.87 1.91 8.16
CA GLY A 63 3.81 0.48 7.88
C GLY A 63 4.09 0.04 6.45
N ASN A 64 3.45 -1.05 6.11
CA ASN A 64 3.63 -1.76 4.84
C ASN A 64 3.25 -0.92 3.61
N THR A 65 2.37 0.07 3.77
CA THR A 65 2.04 1.00 2.67
C THR A 65 3.27 1.76 2.19
N GLY A 66 4.14 2.18 3.12
CA GLY A 66 5.38 2.87 2.75
C GLY A 66 6.34 1.99 1.94
N VAL A 67 6.45 0.71 2.30
CA VAL A 67 7.25 -0.27 1.54
C VAL A 67 6.67 -0.47 0.14
N SER A 68 5.36 -0.74 0.06
CA SER A 68 4.66 -0.94 -1.21
C SER A 68 4.78 0.28 -2.12
N LEU A 69 4.61 1.49 -1.55
CA LEU A 69 4.70 2.73 -2.31
C LEU A 69 6.12 2.99 -2.84
N ALA A 70 7.13 2.86 -1.99
CA ALA A 70 8.52 3.03 -2.39
C ALA A 70 8.91 2.07 -3.52
N MET A 71 8.55 0.79 -3.39
CA MET A 71 8.80 -0.23 -4.40
C MET A 71 8.13 0.11 -5.74
N MET A 72 6.85 0.48 -5.73
CA MET A 72 6.11 0.76 -6.98
C MET A 72 6.50 2.10 -7.61
N CYS A 73 6.89 3.08 -6.81
CA CYS A 73 7.44 4.33 -7.33
C CYS A 73 8.79 4.07 -8.05
N ALA A 74 9.66 3.25 -7.46
CA ALA A 74 10.92 2.85 -8.08
C ALA A 74 10.70 2.16 -9.43
N GLU A 75 9.74 1.22 -9.51
CA GLU A 75 9.39 0.52 -10.75
C GLU A 75 8.90 1.48 -11.85
N ARG A 76 8.12 2.50 -11.47
CA ARG A 76 7.41 3.39 -12.41
C ARG A 76 8.13 4.70 -12.70
N GLY A 77 9.29 4.93 -12.10
CA GLY A 77 10.09 6.14 -12.28
C GLY A 77 9.51 7.38 -11.59
N PHE A 78 8.75 7.19 -10.51
CA PHE A 78 8.32 8.27 -9.63
C PHE A 78 9.34 8.54 -8.54
N LYS A 79 9.40 9.77 -8.07
CA LYS A 79 10.03 10.09 -6.79
C LYS A 79 9.07 9.71 -5.67
N CYS A 80 9.60 9.22 -4.56
CA CYS A 80 8.80 8.79 -3.42
C CYS A 80 9.28 9.44 -2.14
N ILE A 81 8.34 9.99 -1.37
CA ILE A 81 8.60 10.52 -0.02
C ILE A 81 7.68 9.79 0.95
N ILE A 82 8.26 9.22 1.99
CA ILE A 82 7.53 8.61 3.10
C ILE A 82 7.77 9.43 4.35
N VAL A 83 6.68 9.85 5.00
CA VAL A 83 6.74 10.52 6.30
C VAL A 83 6.30 9.54 7.38
N MET A 84 7.12 9.31 8.40
CA MET A 84 6.81 8.34 9.45
C MET A 84 7.42 8.70 10.81
N PRO A 85 6.84 8.20 11.92
CA PRO A 85 7.44 8.30 13.24
C PRO A 85 8.80 7.59 13.33
N SER A 86 9.73 8.19 14.05
CA SER A 86 11.12 7.71 14.18
C SER A 86 11.27 6.37 14.89
N ASN A 87 10.28 5.95 15.68
CA ASN A 87 10.26 4.66 16.38
C ASN A 87 9.86 3.46 15.51
N MET A 88 9.71 3.63 14.21
CA MET A 88 9.48 2.50 13.30
C MET A 88 10.75 1.65 13.15
N SER A 89 10.58 0.35 12.82
CA SER A 89 11.69 -0.59 12.76
C SER A 89 12.74 -0.19 11.71
N ASP A 90 14.02 -0.38 12.04
CA ASP A 90 15.13 -0.02 11.17
C ASP A 90 15.12 -0.82 9.87
N GLU A 91 14.69 -2.09 9.91
CA GLU A 91 14.57 -2.94 8.73
C GLU A 91 13.59 -2.34 7.72
N ARG A 92 12.45 -1.82 8.19
CA ARG A 92 11.46 -1.16 7.31
C ARG A 92 12.01 0.12 6.72
N LYS A 93 12.68 0.95 7.53
CA LYS A 93 13.31 2.18 7.05
C LYS A 93 14.39 1.90 6.00
N GLN A 94 15.23 0.88 6.25
CA GLN A 94 16.25 0.47 5.29
C GLN A 94 15.63 -0.05 4.00
N LEU A 95 14.57 -0.85 4.08
CA LEU A 95 13.87 -1.36 2.90
C LEU A 95 13.28 -0.23 2.06
N ILE A 96 12.59 0.73 2.67
CA ILE A 96 12.05 1.92 1.99
C ILE A 96 13.18 2.71 1.29
N LYS A 97 14.27 2.97 2.00
CA LYS A 97 15.43 3.67 1.45
C LYS A 97 16.11 2.88 0.32
N SER A 98 16.13 1.55 0.38
CA SER A 98 16.72 0.71 -0.66
C SER A 98 16.00 0.80 -2.01
N PHE A 99 14.71 1.14 -2.00
CA PHE A 99 13.94 1.46 -3.21
C PHE A 99 14.16 2.90 -3.71
N GLY A 100 15.02 3.69 -3.05
CA GLY A 100 15.34 5.06 -3.44
C GLY A 100 14.33 6.11 -2.93
N ALA A 101 13.43 5.74 -2.02
CA ALA A 101 12.51 6.70 -1.42
C ALA A 101 13.22 7.59 -0.39
N GLU A 102 12.84 8.86 -0.34
CA GLU A 102 13.19 9.79 0.72
C GLU A 102 12.33 9.47 1.96
N LEU A 103 12.97 9.49 3.12
CA LEU A 103 12.32 9.25 4.39
C LEU A 103 12.41 10.49 5.27
N ILE A 104 11.25 11.06 5.62
CA ILE A 104 11.13 12.15 6.59
C ILE A 104 10.63 11.53 7.90
N GLU A 105 11.45 11.67 8.96
CA GLU A 105 11.13 11.14 10.27
C GLU A 105 10.60 12.25 11.18
N VAL A 106 9.51 11.97 11.89
CA VAL A 106 8.95 12.82 12.95
C VAL A 106 9.21 12.19 14.31
N ASP A 107 8.85 12.86 15.39
CA ASP A 107 9.01 12.34 16.75
C ASP A 107 8.31 10.99 16.93
N ALA A 108 8.83 10.21 17.86
CA ALA A 108 8.35 8.85 18.12
C ALA A 108 6.87 8.84 18.50
N GLY A 109 6.07 8.10 17.71
CA GLY A 109 4.62 7.99 17.92
C GLY A 109 3.79 9.18 17.43
N ASP A 110 4.41 10.23 16.91
CA ASP A 110 3.71 11.43 16.43
C ASP A 110 3.25 11.27 14.97
N PHE A 111 2.16 10.54 14.80
CA PHE A 111 1.58 10.33 13.46
C PHE A 111 0.83 11.57 12.95
N ASP A 112 0.32 12.41 13.84
CA ASP A 112 -0.38 13.64 13.47
C ASP A 112 0.57 14.62 12.79
N SER A 113 1.77 14.84 13.32
CA SER A 113 2.82 15.61 12.67
C SER A 113 3.25 15.03 11.33
N ALA A 114 3.26 13.70 11.18
CA ALA A 114 3.56 13.08 9.90
C ALA A 114 2.52 13.44 8.83
N ILE A 115 1.24 13.43 9.20
CA ILE A 115 0.15 13.85 8.31
C ILE A 115 0.26 15.33 7.97
N GLU A 116 0.51 16.19 8.96
CA GLU A 116 0.63 17.64 8.76
C GLU A 116 1.79 18.00 7.80
N ILE A 117 2.94 17.34 7.97
CA ILE A 117 4.08 17.54 7.05
C ILE A 117 3.72 17.08 5.64
N LYS A 118 3.09 15.91 5.49
CA LYS A 118 2.61 15.42 4.19
C LYS A 118 1.67 16.45 3.54
N ASP A 119 0.66 16.93 4.26
CA ASP A 119 -0.34 17.86 3.73
C ASP A 119 0.28 19.23 3.37
N THR A 120 1.25 19.69 4.16
CA THR A 120 2.02 20.90 3.86
C THR A 120 2.80 20.75 2.56
N LEU A 121 3.52 19.66 2.38
CA LEU A 121 4.30 19.39 1.16
C LEU A 121 3.39 19.20 -0.07
N VAL A 122 2.24 18.58 0.08
CA VAL A 122 1.22 18.51 -0.99
C VAL A 122 0.77 19.91 -1.41
N LYS A 123 0.45 20.78 -0.44
CA LYS A 123 -0.04 22.12 -0.70
C LYS A 123 1.04 23.05 -1.30
N GLU A 124 2.27 22.98 -0.80
CA GLU A 124 3.35 23.90 -1.19
C GLU A 124 4.10 23.46 -2.44
N LYS A 125 4.25 22.15 -2.65
CA LYS A 125 5.08 21.57 -3.71
C LYS A 125 4.27 20.90 -4.82
N GLY A 126 2.96 20.72 -4.63
CA GLY A 126 2.11 20.02 -5.58
C GLY A 126 2.40 18.52 -5.68
N TYR A 127 2.94 17.90 -4.63
CA TYR A 127 3.19 16.47 -4.61
C TYR A 127 1.87 15.70 -4.62
N PHE A 128 1.85 14.52 -5.23
CA PHE A 128 0.67 13.70 -5.26
C PHE A 128 0.55 12.83 -3.99
N PRO A 129 -0.48 13.02 -3.16
CA PRO A 129 -0.67 12.20 -1.98
C PRO A 129 -1.36 10.88 -2.37
N LEU A 130 -0.87 9.75 -1.83
CA LEU A 130 -1.55 8.46 -2.03
C LEU A 130 -2.90 8.42 -1.32
N ASN A 131 -2.99 9.05 -0.13
CA ASN A 131 -4.21 9.18 0.68
C ASN A 131 -4.89 7.84 1.00
N GLN A 132 -4.13 6.83 1.43
CA GLN A 132 -4.63 5.47 1.67
C GLN A 132 -5.87 5.40 2.57
N PHE A 133 -6.00 6.32 3.54
CA PHE A 133 -7.09 6.29 4.53
C PHE A 133 -8.39 6.93 4.03
N THR A 134 -8.33 7.81 3.04
CA THR A 134 -9.47 8.58 2.55
C THR A 134 -9.85 8.25 1.11
N SER A 135 -9.00 7.51 0.40
CA SER A 135 -9.26 7.11 -0.99
C SER A 135 -10.27 5.98 -1.06
N GLU A 136 -11.39 6.20 -1.73
CA GLU A 136 -12.39 5.16 -2.03
C GLU A 136 -11.81 4.05 -2.91
N LEU A 137 -10.76 4.35 -3.67
CA LEU A 137 -10.05 3.38 -4.49
C LEU A 137 -9.43 2.25 -3.67
N ASN A 138 -9.12 2.49 -2.39
CA ASN A 138 -8.67 1.44 -1.49
C ASN A 138 -9.77 0.37 -1.27
N ILE A 139 -11.00 0.81 -1.05
CA ILE A 139 -12.16 -0.09 -0.88
C ILE A 139 -12.46 -0.80 -2.20
N GLN A 140 -12.52 -0.05 -3.29
CA GLN A 140 -12.79 -0.59 -4.64
C GLN A 140 -11.75 -1.63 -5.05
N CYS A 141 -10.47 -1.39 -4.76
CA CYS A 141 -9.40 -2.35 -4.99
C CYS A 141 -9.69 -3.71 -4.36
N HIS A 142 -10.09 -3.73 -3.09
CA HIS A 142 -10.39 -4.99 -2.41
C HIS A 142 -11.65 -5.65 -2.94
N PHE A 143 -12.64 -4.87 -3.34
CA PHE A 143 -13.85 -5.40 -3.97
C PHE A 143 -13.54 -6.05 -5.33
N GLU A 144 -12.78 -5.37 -6.18
CA GLU A 144 -12.49 -5.84 -7.55
C GLU A 144 -11.38 -6.90 -7.63
N THR A 145 -10.54 -7.04 -6.59
CA THR A 145 -9.43 -7.99 -6.62
C THR A 145 -9.52 -9.04 -5.53
N THR A 146 -9.36 -8.67 -4.27
CA THR A 146 -9.30 -9.62 -3.15
C THR A 146 -10.58 -10.43 -3.02
N TYR A 147 -11.74 -9.77 -3.13
CA TYR A 147 -13.05 -10.43 -3.04
C TYR A 147 -13.29 -11.37 -4.22
N GLU A 148 -13.01 -10.95 -5.45
CA GLU A 148 -13.16 -11.79 -6.64
C GLU A 148 -12.25 -13.03 -6.58
N GLU A 149 -11.02 -12.86 -6.11
CA GLU A 149 -10.10 -13.99 -5.89
C GLU A 149 -10.63 -14.96 -4.82
N LEU A 150 -11.23 -14.45 -3.74
CA LEU A 150 -11.87 -15.29 -2.72
C LEU A 150 -13.06 -16.06 -3.29
N LEU A 151 -13.93 -15.39 -4.04
CA LEU A 151 -15.08 -16.04 -4.67
C LEU A 151 -14.66 -17.16 -5.63
N SER A 152 -13.61 -16.94 -6.40
CA SER A 152 -13.12 -17.94 -7.35
C SER A 152 -12.65 -19.26 -6.70
N HIS A 153 -12.26 -19.19 -5.42
CA HIS A 153 -11.79 -20.36 -4.65
C HIS A 153 -12.86 -20.98 -3.74
N LEU A 154 -13.91 -20.22 -3.42
CA LEU A 154 -14.95 -20.64 -2.48
C LEU A 154 -16.21 -21.02 -3.25
N THR A 155 -16.41 -22.31 -3.48
CA THR A 155 -17.60 -22.88 -4.14
C THR A 155 -18.84 -22.95 -3.24
N VAL A 156 -18.93 -22.16 -2.18
CA VAL A 156 -19.97 -22.27 -1.14
C VAL A 156 -20.83 -21.03 -0.98
N SER A 157 -22.13 -21.27 -0.79
CA SER A 157 -23.21 -20.28 -0.76
C SER A 157 -23.29 -19.40 0.50
N TYR A 158 -22.37 -19.52 1.47
CA TYR A 158 -22.38 -18.75 2.72
C TYR A 158 -20.96 -18.38 3.15
N THR A 159 -20.53 -17.19 2.84
CA THR A 159 -19.30 -16.64 3.35
C THR A 159 -19.56 -15.50 4.31
N HIS A 160 -19.21 -15.69 5.58
CA HIS A 160 -18.99 -14.58 6.50
C HIS A 160 -17.54 -14.13 6.33
N LEU A 161 -17.34 -13.01 5.66
CA LEU A 161 -16.02 -12.40 5.55
C LEU A 161 -15.83 -11.47 6.74
N THR A 162 -15.02 -11.89 7.70
CA THR A 162 -14.48 -10.98 8.70
C THR A 162 -13.08 -10.58 8.24
N LEU A 163 -12.92 -9.34 7.83
CA LEU A 163 -11.58 -8.74 7.77
C LEU A 163 -11.14 -8.55 9.22
N PRO A 164 -10.04 -9.17 9.69
CA PRO A 164 -9.47 -8.77 10.95
C PRO A 164 -9.09 -7.29 10.78
N THR A 165 -9.78 -6.43 11.51
CA THR A 165 -9.37 -5.05 11.66
C THR A 165 -8.11 -5.09 12.52
N ILE A 166 -6.97 -5.34 11.88
CA ILE A 166 -5.69 -5.08 12.54
C ILE A 166 -5.57 -3.57 12.53
N TYR A 167 -5.99 -2.95 13.61
CA TYR A 167 -5.49 -1.64 13.96
C TYR A 167 -3.99 -1.79 14.21
N SER A 168 -3.21 -1.73 13.15
CA SER A 168 -1.81 -1.35 13.28
C SER A 168 -1.81 0.17 13.33
N VAL A 169 -1.95 0.66 14.53
CA VAL A 169 -1.49 1.99 14.87
C VAL A 169 0.01 2.07 14.59
#